data_17a52750be9fa3cba8c4518a35b05667
#
_entry.id   17a52750be9fa3cba8c4518a35b05667
#
_cell.length_a   1.000
_cell.length_b   1.000
_cell.length_c   1.000
_cell.angle_alpha   90.00
_cell.angle_beta   90.00
_cell.angle_gamma   90.00
#
_symmetry.space_group_name_H-M   'P 1'
#
loop_
_entity.id
_entity.type
_entity.pdbx_description
1 polymer ?
#
loop_
_entity_poly.entity_id
_entity_poly.type
_entity_poly.pdbx_seq_one_letter_code
_entity_poly.pdbx_strand_id
1 'polypeptide(L)'
;MPESTPATPAFSVPPVSGLGAFGLTHGPHGFQLPTQTVAVHVVDNPNNVTLVIDPSQGEQTYQFLIHRLASMGMTITANGNNSLVFHGRGWTGAYTASADAAALTLRTGPVG
;
A
#
# COMPACT_ATOMS: atom_id res chain seq x y z
N MET A 1 21.07 28.51 11.18
CA MET A 1 20.49 28.01 11.09
C MET A 1 19.83 27.49 10.83
N PRO A 2 19.81 27.14 10.89
CA PRO A 2 19.24 26.54 10.57
C PRO A 2 18.39 26.21 10.35
N GLU A 3 18.24 25.73 10.25
CA GLU A 3 17.53 25.27 10.03
C GLU A 3 16.63 25.18 9.98
N SER A 4 16.74 25.25 9.64
CA SER A 4 15.82 25.14 9.66
C SER A 4 14.94 24.34 9.59
N THR A 5 14.68 24.17 9.92
CA THR A 5 13.75 23.22 10.11
C THR A 5 12.45 23.43 9.52
N PRO A 6 12.01 22.65 8.66
CA PRO A 6 10.73 22.82 8.06
C PRO A 6 9.71 22.67 9.14
N ALA A 7 8.97 23.66 9.31
CA ALA A 7 7.93 23.62 10.26
C ALA A 7 6.88 22.61 9.83
N THR A 8 6.70 22.44 8.57
CA THR A 8 5.71 21.51 8.09
C THR A 8 6.34 20.17 7.91
N PRO A 9 5.84 19.17 8.56
CA PRO A 9 6.39 17.86 8.33
C PRO A 9 6.08 17.44 6.92
N ALA A 10 7.09 17.30 6.15
CA ALA A 10 6.95 16.67 4.86
C ALA A 10 6.70 15.21 5.12
N PHE A 11 6.02 14.55 4.18
CA PHE A 11 5.89 13.11 4.28
C PHE A 11 7.28 12.50 4.22
N SER A 12 7.65 11.76 5.22
CA SER A 12 8.92 11.07 5.25
C SER A 12 8.73 9.66 4.74
N VAL A 13 9.54 9.26 3.78
CA VAL A 13 9.46 7.91 3.25
C VAL A 13 10.13 6.98 4.26
N PRO A 14 9.38 6.08 4.87
CA PRO A 14 9.98 5.11 5.79
C PRO A 14 10.79 4.08 5.01
N PRO A 15 11.60 3.29 5.69
CA PRO A 15 12.19 2.13 5.05
C PRO A 15 11.10 1.26 4.44
N VAL A 16 11.34 0.73 3.27
CA VAL A 16 10.35 -0.04 2.54
C VAL A 16 10.87 -1.42 2.22
N SER A 17 9.93 -2.36 2.03
CA SER A 17 10.23 -3.71 1.63
C SER A 17 9.25 -4.14 0.55
N GLY A 18 9.70 -5.00 -0.36
CA GLY A 18 8.81 -5.55 -1.38
C GLY A 18 7.82 -6.53 -0.76
N LEU A 19 6.87 -6.96 -1.58
CA LEU A 19 5.80 -7.84 -1.09
C LEU A 19 6.32 -9.17 -0.55
N GLY A 20 7.45 -9.64 -1.05
CA GLY A 20 8.03 -10.89 -0.56
C GLY A 20 8.33 -10.87 0.92
N ALA A 21 8.66 -9.70 1.48
CA ALA A 21 8.95 -9.58 2.89
C ALA A 21 7.71 -9.82 3.77
N PHE A 22 6.54 -9.77 3.16
CA PHE A 22 5.27 -9.95 3.87
C PHE A 22 4.63 -11.30 3.56
N GLY A 23 5.35 -12.18 2.88
CA GLY A 23 4.86 -13.50 2.59
C GLY A 23 4.14 -13.64 1.26
N LEU A 24 4.22 -12.64 0.39
CA LEU A 24 3.58 -12.69 -0.91
C LEU A 24 4.61 -13.02 -1.99
N THR A 25 4.31 -14.02 -2.82
CA THR A 25 5.16 -14.37 -3.95
C THR A 25 4.59 -13.86 -5.26
N HIS A 26 3.36 -13.43 -5.27
CA HIS A 26 2.70 -12.85 -6.43
C HIS A 26 2.40 -11.39 -6.13
N GLY A 27 2.16 -10.63 -7.18
CA GLY A 27 1.85 -9.21 -7.03
C GLY A 27 2.63 -8.39 -8.05
N PRO A 28 2.35 -7.10 -8.14
CA PRO A 28 3.06 -6.25 -9.10
C PRO A 28 4.52 -6.11 -8.70
N HIS A 29 5.39 -6.19 -9.69
CA HIS A 29 6.81 -5.97 -9.45
C HIS A 29 7.03 -4.53 -9.00
N GLY A 30 7.89 -4.37 -8.01
CA GLY A 30 8.21 -3.05 -7.52
C GLY A 30 7.21 -2.47 -6.53
N PHE A 31 6.17 -3.22 -6.21
CA PHE A 31 5.24 -2.77 -5.18
C PHE A 31 5.87 -2.93 -3.81
N GLN A 32 5.79 -1.89 -3.01
CA GLN A 32 6.47 -1.84 -1.72
C GLN A 32 5.54 -1.33 -0.64
N LEU A 33 5.82 -1.73 0.58
CA LEU A 33 5.13 -1.23 1.78
C LEU A 33 6.17 -0.89 2.82
N PRO A 34 5.83 -0.08 3.82
CA PRO A 34 6.77 0.18 4.90
C PRO A 34 7.24 -1.12 5.54
N THR A 35 8.53 -1.22 5.80
CA THR A 35 9.10 -2.43 6.39
C THR A 35 8.44 -2.80 7.70
N GLN A 36 7.95 -1.80 8.44
CA GLN A 36 7.34 -2.02 9.74
C GLN A 36 5.89 -2.51 9.65
N THR A 37 5.34 -2.63 8.45
CA THR A 37 3.98 -3.10 8.28
C THR A 37 3.83 -4.50 8.87
N VAL A 38 2.81 -4.69 9.69
CA VAL A 38 2.54 -5.99 10.29
C VAL A 38 1.40 -6.64 9.54
N ALA A 39 1.70 -7.73 8.87
CA ALA A 39 0.70 -8.52 8.17
C ALA A 39 0.09 -9.52 9.14
N VAL A 40 -1.21 -9.43 9.35
CA VAL A 40 -1.89 -10.34 10.25
C VAL A 40 -2.56 -11.49 9.50
N HIS A 41 -2.71 -11.37 8.20
CA HIS A 41 -3.25 -12.44 7.37
C HIS A 41 -2.82 -12.19 5.92
N VAL A 42 -2.53 -13.25 5.21
CA VAL A 42 -2.03 -13.17 3.84
C VAL A 42 -2.73 -14.21 2.97
N VAL A 43 -3.18 -13.79 1.79
CA VAL A 43 -3.65 -14.70 0.75
C VAL A 43 -2.78 -14.45 -0.48
N ASP A 44 -2.17 -15.48 -1.01
CA ASP A 44 -1.19 -15.36 -2.07
C ASP A 44 -1.52 -16.31 -3.20
N ASN A 45 -2.25 -15.83 -4.19
CA ASN A 45 -2.62 -16.59 -5.37
C ASN A 45 -2.04 -15.92 -6.61
N PRO A 46 -1.84 -16.64 -7.71
CA PRO A 46 -1.24 -16.05 -8.91
C PRO A 46 -1.97 -14.82 -9.44
N ASN A 47 -3.27 -14.76 -9.29
CA ASN A 47 -4.07 -13.66 -9.84
C ASN A 47 -4.71 -12.78 -8.78
N ASN A 48 -4.44 -13.05 -7.51
CA ASN A 48 -5.12 -12.34 -6.45
C ASN A 48 -4.32 -12.47 -5.16
N VAL A 49 -3.87 -11.36 -4.64
CA VAL A 49 -3.18 -11.35 -3.36
C VAL A 49 -3.91 -10.41 -2.42
N THR A 50 -3.96 -10.78 -1.16
CA THR A 50 -4.59 -9.97 -0.13
C THR A 50 -3.67 -9.94 1.08
N LEU A 51 -3.48 -8.74 1.59
CA LEU A 51 -2.68 -8.54 2.78
C LEU A 51 -3.53 -7.80 3.80
N VAL A 52 -3.86 -8.48 4.89
CA VAL A 52 -4.57 -7.84 5.99
C VAL A 52 -3.52 -7.33 6.97
N ILE A 53 -3.63 -6.07 7.32
CA ILE A 53 -2.63 -5.35 8.08
C ILE A 53 -3.21 -5.01 9.44
N ASP A 54 -2.34 -4.91 10.44
CA ASP A 54 -2.75 -4.49 11.77
C ASP A 54 -3.51 -3.16 11.65
N PRO A 55 -4.74 -3.08 12.17
CA PRO A 55 -5.54 -1.86 12.03
C PRO A 55 -4.87 -0.61 12.58
N SER A 56 -4.00 -0.76 13.56
CA SER A 56 -3.28 0.41 14.11
C SER A 56 -2.38 1.06 13.08
N GLN A 57 -2.06 0.37 12.01
CA GLN A 57 -1.21 0.89 10.94
C GLN A 57 -2.01 1.36 9.73
N GLY A 58 -3.34 1.29 9.81
CA GLY A 58 -4.19 1.59 8.66
C GLY A 58 -3.98 2.97 8.08
N GLU A 59 -3.96 3.98 8.93
CA GLU A 59 -3.80 5.36 8.50
C GLU A 59 -2.41 5.60 7.91
N GLN A 60 -1.38 5.07 8.55
CA GLN A 60 -0.02 5.23 8.07
C GLN A 60 0.15 4.61 6.69
N THR A 61 -0.42 3.42 6.51
CA THR A 61 -0.31 2.72 5.24
C THR A 61 -1.07 3.46 4.15
N TYR A 62 -2.24 4.01 4.48
CA TYR A 62 -3.01 4.81 3.56
C TYR A 62 -2.20 6.02 3.08
N GLN A 63 -1.58 6.75 4.02
CA GLN A 63 -0.76 7.90 3.67
C GLN A 63 0.45 7.50 2.84
N PHE A 64 1.08 6.40 3.19
CA PHE A 64 2.20 5.89 2.41
C PHE A 64 1.79 5.63 0.97
N LEU A 65 0.66 4.94 0.77
CA LEU A 65 0.22 4.59 -0.57
C LEU A 65 -0.13 5.83 -1.39
N ILE A 66 -0.80 6.80 -0.80
CA ILE A 66 -1.13 8.03 -1.51
C ILE A 66 0.12 8.69 -2.04
N HIS A 67 1.19 8.72 -1.26
CA HIS A 67 2.42 9.43 -1.65
C HIS A 67 3.34 8.60 -2.52
N ARG A 68 3.19 7.27 -2.54
CA ARG A 68 4.18 6.43 -3.18
C ARG A 68 3.69 5.61 -4.37
N LEU A 69 2.37 5.48 -4.56
CA LEU A 69 1.86 4.64 -5.64
C LEU A 69 2.35 5.08 -7.01
N ALA A 70 2.40 6.39 -7.25
CA ALA A 70 2.86 6.88 -8.55
C ALA A 70 4.29 6.45 -8.83
N SER A 71 5.15 6.47 -7.82
CA SER A 71 6.55 6.06 -8.01
C SER A 71 6.68 4.55 -8.18
N MET A 72 5.65 3.79 -7.86
CA MET A 72 5.62 2.36 -8.07
C MET A 72 4.97 1.97 -9.40
N GLY A 73 4.64 2.97 -10.22
CA GLY A 73 4.03 2.71 -11.52
C GLY A 73 2.53 2.54 -11.46
N MET A 74 1.91 2.96 -10.39
CA MET A 74 0.48 2.82 -10.19
C MET A 74 -0.23 4.16 -10.27
N THR A 75 -1.47 4.15 -10.73
CA THR A 75 -2.30 5.35 -10.84
C THR A 75 -3.48 5.20 -9.90
N ILE A 76 -3.69 6.19 -9.04
CA ILE A 76 -4.84 6.21 -8.14
C ILE A 76 -6.04 6.69 -8.93
N THR A 77 -7.12 5.91 -8.90
CA THR A 77 -8.35 6.25 -9.61
C THR A 77 -9.45 6.73 -8.67
N ALA A 78 -9.34 6.42 -7.38
CA ALA A 78 -10.27 6.92 -6.38
C ALA A 78 -9.62 6.89 -5.02
N ASN A 79 -9.92 7.86 -4.19
CA ASN A 79 -9.50 7.83 -2.81
C ASN A 79 -10.46 8.63 -1.94
N GLY A 80 -10.46 8.32 -0.66
CA GLY A 80 -11.26 9.03 0.32
C GLY A 80 -11.55 8.11 1.50
N ASN A 81 -11.70 8.70 2.69
CA ASN A 81 -12.06 7.95 3.90
C ASN A 81 -11.16 6.74 4.15
N ASN A 82 -9.85 6.94 3.97
CA ASN A 82 -8.84 5.89 4.15
C ASN A 82 -9.05 4.71 3.21
N SER A 83 -9.58 4.97 2.03
CA SER A 83 -9.76 3.97 0.98
C SER A 83 -9.13 4.44 -0.31
N LEU A 84 -8.55 3.51 -1.03
CA LEU A 84 -7.90 3.78 -2.32
C LEU A 84 -8.30 2.73 -3.33
N VAL A 85 -8.44 3.17 -4.59
CA VAL A 85 -8.48 2.25 -5.73
C VAL A 85 -7.42 2.73 -6.70
N PHE A 86 -6.63 1.81 -7.20
CA PHE A 86 -5.53 2.16 -8.09
C PHE A 86 -5.28 1.03 -9.07
N HIS A 87 -4.52 1.33 -10.12
CA HIS A 87 -4.15 0.30 -11.10
C HIS A 87 -2.79 0.63 -11.71
N GLY A 88 -2.17 -0.37 -12.27
CA GLY A 88 -0.90 -0.23 -12.95
C GLY A 88 -0.21 -1.57 -13.06
N ARG A 89 0.71 -1.68 -14.01
CA ARG A 89 1.54 -2.86 -14.21
C ARG A 89 0.74 -4.14 -14.36
N GLY A 90 -0.47 -4.04 -14.92
CA GLY A 90 -1.32 -5.21 -15.13
C GLY A 90 -2.12 -5.63 -13.90
N TRP A 91 -2.09 -4.83 -12.85
CA TRP A 91 -2.80 -5.14 -11.60
C TRP A 91 -3.78 -4.03 -11.26
N THR A 92 -4.85 -4.41 -10.60
CA THR A 92 -5.79 -3.46 -10.00
C THR A 92 -5.76 -3.69 -8.50
N GLY A 93 -5.66 -2.61 -7.76
CA GLY A 93 -5.56 -2.72 -6.32
C GLY A 93 -6.62 -1.89 -5.61
N ALA A 94 -6.92 -2.31 -4.39
CA ALA A 94 -7.78 -1.58 -3.51
C ALA A 94 -7.23 -1.68 -2.09
N TYR A 95 -7.27 -0.58 -1.39
CA TYR A 95 -6.87 -0.54 0.00
C TYR A 95 -7.96 0.13 0.80
N THR A 96 -8.33 -0.46 1.92
CA THR A 96 -9.28 0.14 2.84
C THR A 96 -8.78 -0.01 4.26
N ALA A 97 -9.05 1.00 5.08
CA ALA A 97 -8.67 0.96 6.48
C ALA A 97 -9.81 1.53 7.32
N SER A 98 -10.08 0.86 8.41
CA SER A 98 -11.02 1.32 9.42
C SER A 98 -10.41 1.09 10.78
N ALA A 99 -11.13 1.42 11.83
CA ALA A 99 -10.64 1.20 13.18
C ALA A 99 -10.42 -0.28 13.48
N ASP A 100 -11.15 -1.14 12.78
CA ASP A 100 -11.15 -2.58 13.07
C ASP A 100 -10.35 -3.41 12.08
N ALA A 101 -10.08 -2.89 10.91
CA ALA A 101 -9.42 -3.67 9.88
C ALA A 101 -8.75 -2.79 8.85
N ALA A 102 -7.65 -3.29 8.31
CA ALA A 102 -6.97 -2.66 7.18
C ALA A 102 -6.59 -3.77 6.22
N ALA A 103 -6.89 -3.59 4.94
CA ALA A 103 -6.64 -4.64 3.97
C ALA A 103 -6.26 -4.07 2.61
N LEU A 104 -5.27 -4.68 2.02
CA LEU A 104 -4.81 -4.39 0.67
C LEU A 104 -5.11 -5.59 -0.20
N THR A 105 -5.80 -5.38 -1.30
CA THR A 105 -6.09 -6.43 -2.26
C THR A 105 -5.56 -6.03 -3.62
N LEU A 106 -4.90 -6.95 -4.30
CA LEU A 106 -4.38 -6.74 -5.64
C LEU A 106 -4.82 -7.91 -6.51
N ARG A 107 -5.29 -7.62 -7.71
CA ARG A 107 -5.70 -8.69 -8.63
C ARG A 107 -5.29 -8.34 -10.04
N THR A 108 -5.00 -9.40 -10.80
CA THR A 108 -4.69 -9.28 -12.21
C THR A 108 -5.88 -9.70 -13.03
N GLY A 109 -5.72 -9.57 -14.31
CA GLY A 109 -6.66 -10.11 -15.25
C GLY A 109 -7.54 -9.08 -15.85
N PRO A 110 -8.37 -9.49 -16.74
CA PRO A 110 -9.23 -8.55 -17.42
C PRO A 110 -10.17 -7.96 -16.41
N VAL A 111 -10.26 -6.69 -16.46
CA VAL A 111 -11.22 -5.99 -15.70
C VAL A 111 -12.49 -6.24 -16.42
N GLY A 112 -13.13 -7.12 -15.92
CA GLY A 112 -14.32 -7.55 -16.61
C GLY A 112 -15.41 -6.78 -16.50
#